data_5699813b472636acad1981a67065c691
#
_entry.id   5699813b472636acad1981a67065c691
#
_cell.length_a   1.000
_cell.length_b   1.000
_cell.length_c   1.000
_cell.angle_alpha   90.00
_cell.angle_beta   90.00
_cell.angle_gamma   90.00
#
_symmetry.space_group_name_H-M   'P 1'
#
loop_
_entity.id
_entity.type
_entity.pdbx_description
1 polymer ?
#
loop_
_entity_poly.entity_id
_entity_poly.type
_entity_poly.pdbx_seq_one_letter_code
_entity_poly.pdbx_strand_id
1 'polypeptide(L)'
;FDPTNKKRHYERMKYTQRKKAILLLADGTIFEGKSIGRDGTAFGEICYNTGMTGYQEIFTDPSYFGQLMLATNAHIGNYGINEEEIESNSIKISGLICKNFSFNFSRVNAQDSLDNYFEKQNLMAISDIDTRAVVRYIRDKGAMNAIISTETDIDALKEKLNAVPNMKGLELASKVSTTESYYFGDEQATYKISALDLGI
;
A
#
# COMPACT_ATOMS: atom_id res chain seq x y z
N PHE A 1 -0.11 -28.24 -0.54
CA PHE A 1 -0.34 -27.40 0.67
C PHE A 1 0.51 -28.01 1.80
N ASP A 2 1.59 -27.36 2.22
CA ASP A 2 2.45 -27.85 3.30
C ASP A 2 2.02 -27.24 4.65
N PRO A 3 1.36 -28.01 5.53
CA PRO A 3 0.92 -27.52 6.84
C PRO A 3 2.09 -27.17 7.78
N THR A 4 3.30 -27.69 7.52
CA THR A 4 4.49 -27.41 8.34
C THR A 4 5.02 -26.01 8.11
N ASN A 5 4.87 -25.47 6.91
CA ASN A 5 5.27 -24.10 6.56
C ASN A 5 4.35 -23.06 7.23
N LYS A 6 3.05 -23.36 7.30
CA LYS A 6 2.06 -22.50 7.98
C LYS A 6 2.31 -22.43 9.50
N LYS A 7 2.71 -23.54 10.12
CA LYS A 7 3.01 -23.59 11.55
C LYS A 7 4.30 -22.83 11.90
N ARG A 8 5.35 -22.95 11.07
CA ARG A 8 6.61 -22.19 11.22
C ARG A 8 6.40 -20.69 11.06
N HIS A 9 5.58 -20.26 10.11
CA HIS A 9 5.25 -18.87 9.89
C HIS A 9 4.48 -18.29 11.08
N TYR A 10 3.48 -19.01 11.59
CA TYR A 10 2.71 -18.63 12.79
C TYR A 10 3.57 -18.51 14.05
N GLU A 11 4.49 -19.45 14.28
CA GLU A 11 5.40 -19.42 15.43
C GLU A 11 6.41 -18.27 15.33
N ARG A 12 6.95 -18.00 14.12
CA ARG A 12 7.85 -16.86 13.87
C ARG A 12 7.18 -15.52 14.20
N MET A 13 5.93 -15.34 13.80
CA MET A 13 5.21 -14.08 14.03
C MET A 13 4.80 -13.86 15.48
N LYS A 14 4.47 -14.91 16.21
CA LYS A 14 4.04 -14.82 17.62
C LYS A 14 5.12 -14.22 18.52
N TYR A 15 6.40 -14.34 18.12
CA TYR A 15 7.56 -13.93 18.91
C TYR A 15 8.41 -12.84 18.25
N THR A 16 8.12 -12.45 17.01
CA THR A 16 8.89 -11.39 16.36
C THR A 16 8.36 -10.03 16.82
N GLN A 17 9.20 -9.31 17.56
CA GLN A 17 8.90 -7.94 17.95
C GLN A 17 9.03 -7.04 16.72
N ARG A 18 7.90 -6.54 16.20
CA ARG A 18 7.90 -5.61 15.06
C ARG A 18 8.59 -4.31 15.44
N LYS A 19 9.34 -3.74 14.51
CA LYS A 19 10.01 -2.47 14.72
C LYS A 19 9.00 -1.35 14.90
N LYS A 20 9.33 -0.38 15.73
CA LYS A 20 8.61 0.88 15.78
C LYS A 20 8.74 1.58 14.43
N ALA A 21 7.67 2.22 14.03
CA ALA A 21 7.64 3.05 12.83
C ALA A 21 6.81 4.31 13.12
N ILE A 22 7.02 5.34 12.36
CA ILE A 22 6.29 6.59 12.47
C ILE A 22 5.67 6.97 11.14
N LEU A 23 4.54 7.66 11.22
CA LEU A 23 3.96 8.45 10.16
C LEU A 23 4.21 9.92 10.52
N LEU A 24 4.99 10.63 9.68
CA LEU A 24 5.26 12.05 9.81
C LEU A 24 4.56 12.79 8.67
N LEU A 25 3.72 13.75 8.99
CA LEU A 25 3.03 14.61 8.03
C LEU A 25 3.86 15.87 7.70
N ALA A 26 3.59 16.50 6.56
CA ALA A 26 4.35 17.67 6.08
C ALA A 26 4.35 18.85 7.06
N ASP A 27 3.34 18.96 7.91
CA ASP A 27 3.25 20.01 8.94
C ASP A 27 3.97 19.67 10.25
N GLY A 28 4.65 18.50 10.29
CA GLY A 28 5.40 18.02 11.45
C GLY A 28 4.61 17.17 12.43
N THR A 29 3.32 16.92 12.17
CA THR A 29 2.51 16.02 13.01
C THR A 29 2.97 14.57 12.87
N ILE A 30 3.10 13.86 14.02
CA ILE A 30 3.61 12.49 14.07
C ILE A 30 2.57 11.56 14.67
N PHE A 31 2.42 10.38 14.06
CA PHE A 31 1.69 9.23 14.61
C PHE A 31 2.65 8.04 14.72
N GLU A 32 2.62 7.37 15.86
CA GLU A 32 3.46 6.20 16.13
C GLU A 32 2.71 4.91 15.80
N GLY A 33 3.45 3.93 15.26
CA GLY A 33 2.92 2.61 14.93
C GLY A 33 4.03 1.56 14.84
N LYS A 34 3.78 0.51 14.08
CA LYS A 34 4.70 -0.61 13.87
C LYS A 34 4.86 -0.95 12.41
N SER A 35 6.08 -1.26 12.01
CA SER A 35 6.44 -1.64 10.63
C SER A 35 5.84 -2.98 10.23
N ILE A 36 5.49 -3.08 8.94
CA ILE A 36 5.07 -4.29 8.24
C ILE A 36 5.75 -4.28 6.87
N GLY A 37 6.00 -5.47 6.31
CA GLY A 37 6.74 -5.61 5.07
C GLY A 37 8.21 -5.18 5.25
N ARG A 38 8.74 -4.44 4.27
CA ARG A 38 10.14 -3.99 4.37
C ARG A 38 10.33 -2.90 5.42
N ASP A 39 11.51 -2.91 6.04
CA ASP A 39 11.98 -1.77 6.83
C ASP A 39 12.51 -0.64 5.93
N GLY A 40 12.60 0.56 6.47
CA GLY A 40 13.14 1.74 5.79
C GLY A 40 12.18 2.91 5.78
N THR A 41 12.05 3.54 4.64
CA THR A 41 11.27 4.76 4.46
C THR A 41 10.47 4.69 3.17
N ALA A 42 9.21 5.14 3.22
CA ALA A 42 8.36 5.40 2.05
C ALA A 42 7.67 6.76 2.22
N PHE A 43 7.43 7.44 1.11
CA PHE A 43 6.86 8.79 1.11
C PHE A 43 5.92 8.99 -0.08
N GLY A 44 5.10 10.00 0.01
CA GLY A 44 4.15 10.42 -1.02
C GLY A 44 3.07 11.32 -0.44
N GLU A 45 2.19 11.80 -1.28
CA GLU A 45 0.98 12.45 -0.80
C GLU A 45 0.09 11.42 -0.10
N ILE A 46 -0.36 11.75 1.11
CA ILE A 46 -1.25 10.87 1.86
C ILE A 46 -2.68 10.97 1.33
N CYS A 47 -3.24 9.83 0.96
CA CYS A 47 -4.66 9.69 0.61
C CYS A 47 -5.32 8.62 1.47
N TYR A 48 -6.64 8.55 1.46
CA TYR A 48 -7.37 7.50 2.19
C TYR A 48 -8.47 6.87 1.34
N ASN A 49 -8.70 5.60 1.58
CA ASN A 49 -9.79 4.84 0.99
C ASN A 49 -10.68 4.27 2.09
N THR A 50 -12.01 4.35 1.89
CA THR A 50 -13.03 3.91 2.85
C THR A 50 -13.66 2.57 2.50
N GLY A 51 -13.17 1.88 1.47
CA GLY A 51 -13.61 0.55 1.08
C GLY A 51 -13.46 -0.45 2.22
N MET A 52 -14.49 -1.25 2.46
CA MET A 52 -14.48 -2.28 3.49
C MET A 52 -13.79 -3.57 3.03
N THR A 53 -13.68 -3.76 1.72
CA THR A 53 -13.09 -4.90 1.03
C THR A 53 -12.31 -4.41 -0.18
N GLY A 54 -11.59 -5.31 -0.89
CA GLY A 54 -10.90 -4.95 -2.12
C GLY A 54 -9.58 -4.22 -1.88
N TYR A 55 -8.89 -4.53 -0.79
CA TYR A 55 -7.63 -3.83 -0.50
C TYR A 55 -6.55 -4.13 -1.55
N GLN A 56 -6.53 -5.33 -2.13
CA GLN A 56 -5.53 -5.71 -3.12
C GLN A 56 -5.73 -4.93 -4.43
N GLU A 57 -6.97 -4.81 -4.87
CA GLU A 57 -7.38 -3.99 -6.01
C GLU A 57 -6.96 -2.53 -5.79
N ILE A 58 -7.25 -1.95 -4.61
CA ILE A 58 -6.85 -0.59 -4.26
C ILE A 58 -5.32 -0.41 -4.32
N PHE A 59 -4.53 -1.38 -3.84
CA PHE A 59 -3.07 -1.26 -3.83
C PHE A 59 -2.45 -1.35 -5.22
N THR A 60 -3.12 -2.02 -6.15
CA THR A 60 -2.68 -2.20 -7.53
C THR A 60 -3.33 -1.24 -8.53
N ASP A 61 -4.27 -0.40 -8.08
CA ASP A 61 -4.95 0.60 -8.90
C ASP A 61 -3.98 1.74 -9.28
N PRO A 62 -3.77 1.96 -10.60
CA PRO A 62 -2.92 3.06 -11.09
C PRO A 62 -3.31 4.44 -10.59
N SER A 63 -4.58 4.66 -10.22
CA SER A 63 -5.08 5.93 -9.68
C SER A 63 -4.36 6.38 -8.40
N TYR A 64 -3.78 5.42 -7.65
CA TYR A 64 -3.03 5.70 -6.42
C TYR A 64 -1.52 5.69 -6.59
N PHE A 65 -1.04 5.78 -7.83
CA PHE A 65 0.38 5.70 -8.12
C PHE A 65 1.20 6.71 -7.30
N GLY A 66 2.16 6.20 -6.53
CA GLY A 66 3.09 7.00 -5.72
C GLY A 66 2.50 7.61 -4.45
N GLN A 67 1.24 7.37 -4.12
CA GLN A 67 0.61 7.89 -2.90
C GLN A 67 0.82 6.96 -1.69
N LEU A 68 0.85 7.55 -0.49
CA LEU A 68 0.73 6.82 0.77
C LEU A 68 -0.75 6.56 1.05
N MET A 69 -1.16 5.29 0.93
CA MET A 69 -2.55 4.88 1.10
C MET A 69 -2.89 4.61 2.56
N LEU A 70 -3.85 5.34 3.10
CA LEU A 70 -4.45 5.06 4.41
C LEU A 70 -5.75 4.27 4.22
N ALA A 71 -5.76 3.01 4.68
CA ALA A 71 -6.94 2.18 4.70
C ALA A 71 -7.74 2.42 5.99
N THR A 72 -9.02 2.80 5.85
CA THR A 72 -9.86 3.14 7.02
C THR A 72 -10.55 1.94 7.63
N ASN A 73 -10.61 0.79 6.93
CA ASN A 73 -11.20 -0.42 7.48
C ASN A 73 -10.43 -0.92 8.71
N ALA A 74 -11.13 -1.68 9.56
CA ALA A 74 -10.59 -2.08 10.85
C ALA A 74 -9.44 -3.10 10.74
N HIS A 75 -9.42 -3.93 9.69
CA HIS A 75 -8.46 -5.01 9.50
C HIS A 75 -8.02 -5.10 8.04
N ILE A 76 -6.72 -5.18 7.82
CA ILE A 76 -6.08 -5.42 6.53
C ILE A 76 -5.34 -6.75 6.59
N GLY A 77 -5.35 -7.53 5.50
CA GLY A 77 -4.63 -8.81 5.38
C GLY A 77 -5.44 -10.05 5.80
N ASN A 78 -6.63 -9.87 6.37
CA ASN A 78 -7.45 -10.94 6.96
C ASN A 78 -7.97 -11.97 5.94
N TYR A 79 -8.03 -11.67 4.66
CA TYR A 79 -8.41 -12.61 3.60
C TYR A 79 -7.27 -12.98 2.62
N GLY A 80 -6.03 -12.51 2.89
CA GLY A 80 -4.87 -12.83 2.07
C GLY A 80 -4.86 -12.11 0.74
N ILE A 81 -4.17 -12.69 -0.23
CA ILE A 81 -4.10 -12.19 -1.61
C ILE A 81 -4.55 -13.25 -2.60
N ASN A 82 -5.02 -12.80 -3.78
CA ASN A 82 -5.34 -13.64 -4.92
C ASN A 82 -4.84 -12.93 -6.21
N GLU A 83 -4.11 -13.64 -7.06
CA GLU A 83 -3.55 -13.09 -8.30
C GLU A 83 -4.60 -12.60 -9.31
N GLU A 84 -5.86 -13.05 -9.18
CA GLU A 84 -6.98 -12.59 -10.01
C GLU A 84 -7.58 -11.26 -9.52
N GLU A 85 -7.24 -10.80 -8.32
CA GLU A 85 -7.81 -9.60 -7.67
C GLU A 85 -6.83 -8.44 -7.74
N ILE A 86 -6.40 -8.10 -8.95
CA ILE A 86 -5.47 -7.01 -9.22
C ILE A 86 -6.01 -6.10 -10.34
N GLU A 87 -5.81 -4.80 -10.21
CA GLU A 87 -6.15 -3.80 -11.23
C GLU A 87 -4.98 -3.57 -12.21
N SER A 88 -3.76 -3.92 -11.81
CA SER A 88 -2.58 -3.83 -12.65
C SER A 88 -1.48 -4.82 -12.22
N ASN A 89 -0.41 -4.91 -12.99
CA ASN A 89 0.66 -5.90 -12.84
C ASN A 89 1.53 -5.77 -11.57
N SER A 90 1.37 -4.72 -10.79
CA SER A 90 2.18 -4.47 -9.58
C SER A 90 1.48 -3.52 -8.61
N ILE A 91 1.95 -3.48 -7.36
CA ILE A 91 1.52 -2.46 -6.40
C ILE A 91 1.88 -1.06 -6.92
N LYS A 92 0.94 -0.14 -6.86
CA LYS A 92 1.06 1.25 -7.32
C LYS A 92 1.23 2.25 -6.19
N ILE A 93 0.70 1.93 -5.00
CA ILE A 93 0.89 2.77 -3.82
C ILE A 93 2.35 2.76 -3.37
N SER A 94 2.84 3.87 -2.82
CA SER A 94 4.21 3.95 -2.26
C SER A 94 4.33 3.30 -0.88
N GLY A 95 3.23 3.21 -0.13
CA GLY A 95 3.18 2.59 1.18
C GLY A 95 1.77 2.52 1.74
N LEU A 96 1.56 1.67 2.74
CA LEU A 96 0.27 1.46 3.38
C LEU A 96 0.28 1.95 4.83
N ILE A 97 -0.82 2.60 5.24
CA ILE A 97 -1.11 2.98 6.62
C ILE A 97 -2.42 2.30 7.02
N CYS A 98 -2.42 1.53 8.11
CA CYS A 98 -3.62 0.85 8.57
C CYS A 98 -3.73 0.82 10.10
N LYS A 99 -4.92 0.49 10.60
CA LYS A 99 -5.16 0.35 12.04
C LYS A 99 -4.66 -0.99 12.54
N ASN A 100 -5.17 -2.08 11.98
CA ASN A 100 -4.76 -3.43 12.35
C ASN A 100 -4.34 -4.20 11.10
N PHE A 101 -3.28 -4.95 11.24
CA PHE A 101 -2.77 -5.83 10.19
C PHE A 101 -2.87 -7.29 10.62
N SER A 102 -3.46 -8.12 9.76
CA SER A 102 -3.57 -9.56 9.97
C SER A 102 -2.50 -10.30 9.19
N PHE A 103 -1.63 -10.99 9.91
CA PHE A 103 -0.63 -11.87 9.33
C PHE A 103 -1.21 -13.24 8.93
N ASN A 104 -2.40 -13.56 9.45
CA ASN A 104 -3.13 -14.78 9.13
C ASN A 104 -4.34 -14.44 8.27
N PHE A 105 -4.52 -15.20 7.23
CA PHE A 105 -5.69 -15.11 6.38
C PHE A 105 -6.57 -16.36 6.51
N SER A 106 -7.87 -16.20 6.30
CA SER A 106 -8.88 -17.28 6.47
C SER A 106 -9.64 -17.63 5.20
N ARG A 107 -9.46 -16.87 4.11
CA ARG A 107 -10.15 -17.11 2.84
C ARG A 107 -9.60 -18.38 2.16
N VAL A 108 -10.51 -19.23 1.66
CA VAL A 108 -10.16 -20.52 1.04
C VAL A 108 -9.34 -20.34 -0.23
N ASN A 109 -9.66 -19.33 -1.05
CA ASN A 109 -9.00 -19.09 -2.34
C ASN A 109 -7.77 -18.17 -2.23
N ALA A 110 -7.34 -17.83 -1.01
CA ALA A 110 -6.13 -17.04 -0.85
C ALA A 110 -4.89 -17.88 -1.16
N GLN A 111 -4.02 -17.33 -1.99
CA GLN A 111 -2.79 -17.99 -2.46
C GLN A 111 -1.59 -17.69 -1.54
N ASP A 112 -1.57 -16.51 -0.90
CA ASP A 112 -0.50 -16.10 0.01
C ASP A 112 -1.01 -15.11 1.07
N SER A 113 -0.17 -14.79 2.05
CA SER A 113 -0.43 -13.73 3.01
C SER A 113 -0.09 -12.36 2.40
N LEU A 114 -0.77 -11.32 2.88
CA LEU A 114 -0.47 -9.96 2.46
C LEU A 114 0.93 -9.51 2.88
N ASP A 115 1.45 -10.00 4.00
CA ASP A 115 2.80 -9.74 4.48
C ASP A 115 3.87 -10.23 3.49
N ASN A 116 3.76 -11.50 3.07
CA ASN A 116 4.64 -12.08 2.06
C ASN A 116 4.55 -11.32 0.72
N TYR A 117 3.36 -10.88 0.35
CA TYR A 117 3.15 -10.11 -0.86
C TYR A 117 3.87 -8.75 -0.78
N PHE A 118 3.78 -8.06 0.35
CA PHE A 118 4.51 -6.80 0.58
C PHE A 118 6.01 -6.99 0.58
N GLU A 119 6.52 -8.07 1.19
CA GLU A 119 7.97 -8.39 1.13
C GLU A 119 8.43 -8.61 -0.32
N LYS A 120 7.69 -9.40 -1.10
CA LYS A 120 8.00 -9.67 -2.53
C LYS A 120 7.96 -8.41 -3.38
N GLN A 121 7.01 -7.53 -3.12
CA GLN A 121 6.84 -6.25 -3.83
C GLN A 121 7.69 -5.11 -3.24
N ASN A 122 8.51 -5.39 -2.21
CA ASN A 122 9.34 -4.41 -1.52
C ASN A 122 8.54 -3.19 -1.00
N LEU A 123 7.31 -3.41 -0.54
CA LEU A 123 6.44 -2.37 0.01
C LEU A 123 6.67 -2.20 1.51
N MET A 124 6.71 -0.96 1.95
CA MET A 124 6.66 -0.60 3.37
C MET A 124 5.21 -0.33 3.80
N ALA A 125 4.84 -0.81 4.97
CA ALA A 125 3.57 -0.48 5.60
C ALA A 125 3.75 -0.18 7.09
N ILE A 126 2.80 0.55 7.65
CA ILE A 126 2.71 0.86 9.08
C ILE A 126 1.32 0.52 9.60
N SER A 127 1.26 -0.18 10.72
CA SER A 127 0.01 -0.48 11.43
C SER A 127 0.03 0.05 12.85
N ASP A 128 -1.06 -0.23 13.57
CA ASP A 128 -1.31 0.24 14.95
C ASP A 128 -1.49 1.78 15.00
N ILE A 129 -1.89 2.38 13.87
CA ILE A 129 -2.16 3.81 13.73
C ILE A 129 -3.64 4.09 14.04
N ASP A 130 -3.92 5.20 14.74
CA ASP A 130 -5.29 5.72 14.82
C ASP A 130 -5.69 6.35 13.47
N THR A 131 -6.10 5.50 12.53
CA THR A 131 -6.49 5.90 11.18
C THR A 131 -7.63 6.90 11.17
N ARG A 132 -8.54 6.84 12.17
CA ARG A 132 -9.64 7.79 12.28
C ARG A 132 -9.16 9.20 12.64
N ALA A 133 -8.19 9.31 13.56
CA ALA A 133 -7.57 10.58 13.89
C ALA A 133 -6.83 11.17 12.67
N VAL A 134 -6.05 10.36 11.97
CA VAL A 134 -5.34 10.80 10.75
C VAL A 134 -6.31 11.27 9.68
N VAL A 135 -7.38 10.52 9.37
CA VAL A 135 -8.39 10.93 8.36
C VAL A 135 -9.04 12.26 8.71
N ARG A 136 -9.44 12.44 9.97
CA ARG A 136 -10.00 13.73 10.41
C ARG A 136 -9.01 14.86 10.20
N TYR A 137 -7.77 14.61 10.57
CA TYR A 137 -6.71 15.60 10.46
C TYR A 137 -6.48 16.03 9.01
N ILE A 138 -6.28 15.09 8.09
CA ILE A 138 -6.04 15.43 6.67
C ILE A 138 -7.27 16.00 5.96
N ARG A 139 -8.49 15.66 6.40
CA ARG A 139 -9.72 16.29 5.88
C ARG A 139 -9.79 17.77 6.25
N ASP A 140 -9.37 18.12 7.46
CA ASP A 140 -9.42 19.51 7.94
C ASP A 140 -8.26 20.35 7.36
N LYS A 141 -7.10 19.75 7.16
CA LYS A 141 -5.87 20.43 6.68
C LYS A 141 -5.71 20.43 5.16
N GLY A 142 -6.30 19.48 4.46
CA GLY A 142 -6.13 19.26 3.02
C GLY A 142 -5.06 18.21 2.69
N ALA A 143 -4.91 17.97 1.38
CA ALA A 143 -3.90 17.04 0.86
C ALA A 143 -2.49 17.54 1.21
N MET A 144 -1.63 16.61 1.64
CA MET A 144 -0.26 16.91 2.01
C MET A 144 0.66 15.71 1.81
N ASN A 145 1.95 15.99 1.64
CA ASN A 145 2.95 14.94 1.65
C ASN A 145 3.13 14.35 3.06
N ALA A 146 3.49 13.10 3.11
CA ALA A 146 3.79 12.37 4.33
C ALA A 146 4.92 11.37 4.10
N ILE A 147 5.48 10.87 5.18
CA ILE A 147 6.53 9.85 5.19
C ILE A 147 6.20 8.82 6.27
N ILE A 148 6.34 7.53 5.94
CA ILE A 148 6.35 6.44 6.91
C ILE A 148 7.78 5.92 7.02
N SER A 149 8.26 5.65 8.24
CA SER A 149 9.66 5.27 8.42
C SER A 149 9.90 4.45 9.69
N THR A 150 10.87 3.53 9.62
CA THR A 150 11.47 2.88 10.78
C THR A 150 12.71 3.63 11.30
N GLU A 151 13.14 4.69 10.63
CA GLU A 151 14.17 5.59 11.11
C GLU A 151 13.59 6.50 12.21
N THR A 152 14.43 6.87 13.18
CA THR A 152 14.00 7.64 14.36
C THR A 152 14.51 9.07 14.37
N ASP A 153 15.39 9.44 13.44
CA ASP A 153 15.87 10.81 13.29
C ASP A 153 14.82 11.66 12.58
N ILE A 154 14.04 12.39 13.38
CA ILE A 154 12.92 13.20 12.90
C ILE A 154 13.38 14.35 12.01
N ASP A 155 14.53 14.94 12.29
CA ASP A 155 15.01 16.09 11.52
C ASP A 155 15.49 15.64 10.14
N ALA A 156 16.21 14.53 10.06
CA ALA A 156 16.56 13.91 8.78
C ALA A 156 15.31 13.49 7.98
N LEU A 157 14.26 12.99 8.65
CA LEU A 157 12.99 12.65 7.98
C LEU A 157 12.24 13.87 7.48
N LYS A 158 12.27 15.00 8.20
CA LYS A 158 11.69 16.28 7.72
C LYS A 158 12.42 16.80 6.49
N GLU A 159 13.76 16.71 6.46
CA GLU A 159 14.53 17.10 5.27
C GLU A 159 14.16 16.22 4.06
N LYS A 160 14.07 14.90 4.24
CA LYS A 160 13.61 13.98 3.19
C LYS A 160 12.19 14.35 2.72
N LEU A 161 11.28 14.61 3.65
CA LEU A 161 9.89 14.95 3.33
C LEU A 161 9.76 16.28 2.58
N ASN A 162 10.55 17.29 2.95
CA ASN A 162 10.57 18.58 2.24
C ASN A 162 11.10 18.48 0.81
N ALA A 163 11.91 17.46 0.51
CA ALA A 163 12.41 17.19 -0.84
C ALA A 163 11.40 16.42 -1.72
N VAL A 164 10.31 15.88 -1.14
CA VAL A 164 9.27 15.15 -1.90
C VAL A 164 8.47 16.14 -2.74
N PRO A 165 8.40 15.97 -4.07
CA PRO A 165 7.62 16.85 -4.92
C PRO A 165 6.13 16.78 -4.55
N ASN A 166 5.45 17.92 -4.70
CA ASN A 166 4.00 17.96 -4.56
C ASN A 166 3.35 17.25 -5.77
N MET A 167 2.26 16.54 -5.56
CA MET A 167 1.50 15.87 -6.65
C MET A 167 0.97 16.87 -7.68
N LYS A 168 0.70 18.11 -7.27
CA LYS A 168 0.23 19.18 -8.17
C LYS A 168 1.27 19.49 -9.26
N GLY A 169 0.89 19.22 -10.50
CA GLY A 169 1.73 19.47 -11.67
C GLY A 169 2.71 18.33 -12.02
N LEU A 170 2.70 17.21 -11.27
CA LEU A 170 3.42 16.02 -11.68
C LEU A 170 2.75 15.36 -12.89
N GLU A 171 3.56 14.97 -13.86
CA GLU A 171 3.13 14.12 -14.96
C GLU A 171 3.29 12.66 -14.50
N LEU A 172 2.17 11.98 -14.27
CA LEU A 172 2.14 10.60 -13.80
C LEU A 172 1.49 9.65 -14.82
N ALA A 173 0.77 10.16 -15.80
CA ALA A 173 0.09 9.35 -16.81
C ALA A 173 1.08 8.44 -17.53
N SER A 174 2.24 8.95 -17.98
CA SER A 174 3.26 8.13 -18.64
C SER A 174 3.88 7.05 -17.75
N LYS A 175 3.75 7.17 -16.41
CA LYS A 175 4.28 6.19 -15.45
C LYS A 175 3.36 4.97 -15.27
N VAL A 176 2.10 5.12 -15.62
CA VAL A 176 1.07 4.09 -15.46
C VAL A 176 0.51 3.60 -16.78
N SER A 177 0.73 4.32 -17.90
CA SER A 177 0.39 3.86 -19.25
C SER A 177 1.21 2.66 -19.65
N THR A 178 0.63 1.79 -20.47
CA THR A 178 1.37 0.69 -21.09
C THR A 178 2.44 1.20 -22.04
N THR A 179 3.61 0.53 -22.06
CA THR A 179 4.72 0.84 -22.97
C THR A 179 4.70 0.02 -24.24
N GLU A 180 3.88 -1.04 -24.28
CA GLU A 180 3.79 -1.98 -25.39
C GLU A 180 2.34 -2.34 -25.69
N SER A 181 2.05 -2.60 -26.97
CA SER A 181 0.75 -3.10 -27.37
C SER A 181 0.58 -4.55 -26.92
N TYR A 182 -0.56 -4.90 -26.38
CA TYR A 182 -0.90 -6.27 -26.01
C TYR A 182 -2.38 -6.59 -26.28
N TYR A 183 -2.68 -7.88 -26.36
CA TYR A 183 -4.05 -8.37 -26.44
C TYR A 183 -4.56 -8.70 -25.03
N PHE A 184 -5.82 -8.31 -24.80
CA PHE A 184 -6.55 -8.69 -23.59
C PHE A 184 -7.85 -9.41 -23.99
N GLY A 185 -8.08 -10.60 -23.43
CA GLY A 185 -9.24 -11.43 -23.71
C GLY A 185 -8.96 -12.50 -24.77
N ASP A 186 -10.03 -12.99 -25.42
CA ASP A 186 -9.95 -14.06 -26.43
C ASP A 186 -9.51 -13.50 -27.79
N GLU A 187 -8.35 -13.93 -28.25
CA GLU A 187 -7.82 -13.56 -29.57
C GLU A 187 -8.69 -14.05 -30.75
N GLN A 188 -9.53 -15.06 -30.55
CA GLN A 188 -10.45 -15.60 -31.52
C GLN A 188 -11.84 -14.95 -31.48
N ALA A 189 -12.05 -13.95 -30.62
CA ALA A 189 -13.31 -13.23 -30.52
C ALA A 189 -13.74 -12.62 -31.86
N THR A 190 -15.05 -12.67 -32.14
CA THR A 190 -15.64 -12.16 -33.38
C THR A 190 -15.42 -10.65 -33.56
N TYR A 191 -15.41 -9.92 -32.48
CA TYR A 191 -15.19 -8.47 -32.46
C TYR A 191 -13.89 -8.14 -31.76
N LYS A 192 -13.07 -7.27 -32.36
CA LYS A 192 -11.83 -6.75 -31.80
C LYS A 192 -11.95 -5.24 -31.62
N ILE A 193 -11.61 -4.75 -30.46
CA ILE A 193 -11.66 -3.33 -30.12
C ILE A 193 -10.21 -2.90 -29.80
N SER A 194 -9.79 -1.77 -30.36
CA SER A 194 -8.53 -1.14 -29.96
C SER A 194 -8.81 -0.07 -28.93
N ALA A 195 -8.10 -0.14 -27.79
CA ALA A 195 -8.13 0.89 -26.77
C ALA A 195 -6.77 1.61 -26.73
N LEU A 196 -6.80 2.94 -26.66
CA LEU A 196 -5.61 3.74 -26.44
C LEU A 196 -5.48 4.00 -24.95
N ASP A 197 -4.41 3.51 -24.35
CA ASP A 197 -4.08 3.76 -22.95
C ASP A 197 -3.41 5.12 -22.80
N LEU A 198 -4.02 6.00 -21.99
CA LEU A 198 -3.52 7.35 -21.67
C LEU A 198 -3.17 7.50 -20.18
N GLY A 199 -2.96 6.40 -19.48
CA GLY A 199 -2.61 6.37 -18.07
C GLY A 199 -3.83 6.49 -17.13
N ILE A 200 -4.92 5.85 -17.48
CA ILE A 200 -6.16 5.80 -16.70
C ILE A 200 -6.29 4.41 -16.07
#